data_a91743854efc0e7494ba9ddeef73132c
#
_entry.id   a91743854efc0e7494ba9ddeef73132c
#
_cell.length_a   1.000
_cell.length_b   1.000
_cell.length_c   1.000
_cell.angle_alpha   90.00
_cell.angle_beta   90.00
_cell.angle_gamma   90.00
#
_symmetry.space_group_name_H-M   'P 1'
#
loop_
_entity.id
_entity.type
_entity.pdbx_description
1 polymer ?
#
loop_
_entity_poly.entity_id
_entity_poly.type
_entity_poly.pdbx_seq_one_letter_code
_entity_poly.pdbx_strand_id
1 'polypeptide(L)'
;MSTAPATTAVGKAAQFTESRVGASKMVKEFGRKIFPSHWSFMLGEVALYTFIILILTGTFLTFWFKPAMGELHYEGPYIPLKGVEMSEAYASTLAISFEIRGGLFIRQMHHWAALLFMAAVSIHALRIFFTGAFRRPREINWLIGIALIALGMGAGFTGYSLPDDLLSGNGLRIIDGLLKGIPLVGTYVSFFLFGGEFPGIDIVSRLYSLHIMIVPALLIAAIGVHLMFVVIHKHTQWPGAGHTEKNVVGEPVLPTFAAKGGGFFFMIFGLLALISGFFTINPVWNYGPYDPSPVSAGTQPDWYIGWMDGFLRIIPGWTEFYIFGWPISFNIFSALLIAALLFGAMAAWPFVEAWVTKDHREHHILDRPRNNPTRTAFGMAAVVWYAVMWAAASGDLMAVFFHMSLNDMIYIFRFLFFAGPIIAYIVTKRICLGLQRKDREIILHGYESGEIIRLPHGEYQERHKVHTDHEVWALSSFESPEYVPAEPGPDGKISKWEGRRAAISKFFYEDRVAPVTKDELDAAHHDHGDHGVDAGSHSGGELPRGH
;
A
#
# COMPACT_ATOMS: atom_id res chain seq x y z
N MET A 1 -12.53 -40.68 21.02
CA MET A 1 -11.63 -40.60 22.17
C MET A 1 -12.47 -40.24 23.39
N SER A 2 -12.60 -41.12 24.36
CA SER A 2 -13.25 -40.84 25.65
C SER A 2 -12.37 -39.85 26.42
N THR A 3 -12.84 -38.62 26.52
CA THR A 3 -12.15 -37.59 27.33
C THR A 3 -12.57 -37.75 28.77
N ALA A 4 -11.64 -38.05 29.66
CA ALA A 4 -11.89 -38.03 31.11
C ALA A 4 -12.48 -36.63 31.49
N PRO A 5 -13.41 -36.58 32.47
CA PRO A 5 -14.00 -35.29 32.85
C PRO A 5 -12.94 -34.35 33.39
N ALA A 6 -12.93 -33.11 32.90
CA ALA A 6 -11.97 -32.11 33.33
C ALA A 6 -12.18 -31.73 34.79
N THR A 7 -11.13 -31.79 35.58
CA THR A 7 -11.17 -31.51 37.03
C THR A 7 -10.96 -30.02 37.34
N THR A 8 -10.29 -29.27 36.44
CA THR A 8 -10.02 -27.83 36.60
C THR A 8 -11.14 -26.97 36.03
N ALA A 9 -11.32 -25.74 36.53
CA ALA A 9 -12.30 -24.78 36.00
C ALA A 9 -12.06 -24.48 34.52
N VAL A 10 -10.80 -24.31 34.11
CA VAL A 10 -10.40 -24.10 32.71
C VAL A 10 -10.75 -25.31 31.84
N GLY A 11 -10.49 -26.52 32.35
CA GLY A 11 -10.82 -27.74 31.62
C GLY A 11 -12.35 -27.93 31.46
N LYS A 12 -13.15 -27.58 32.46
CA LYS A 12 -14.64 -27.61 32.37
C LYS A 12 -15.15 -26.58 31.37
N ALA A 13 -14.59 -25.35 31.36
CA ALA A 13 -14.91 -24.32 30.37
C ALA A 13 -14.54 -24.77 28.95
N ALA A 14 -13.36 -25.37 28.77
CA ALA A 14 -12.94 -25.93 27.48
C ALA A 14 -13.85 -27.06 27.00
N GLN A 15 -14.25 -28.00 27.89
CA GLN A 15 -15.20 -29.05 27.55
C GLN A 15 -16.59 -28.50 27.19
N PHE A 16 -17.06 -27.48 27.92
CA PHE A 16 -18.33 -26.81 27.62
C PHE A 16 -18.28 -26.18 26.22
N THR A 17 -17.26 -25.42 25.92
CA THR A 17 -17.06 -24.77 24.59
C THR A 17 -16.95 -25.82 23.50
N GLU A 18 -16.15 -26.87 23.70
CA GLU A 18 -16.00 -27.96 22.74
C GLU A 18 -17.32 -28.65 22.42
N SER A 19 -18.12 -28.96 23.44
CA SER A 19 -19.40 -29.63 23.25
C SER A 19 -20.46 -28.80 22.52
N ARG A 20 -20.31 -27.47 22.45
CA ARG A 20 -21.25 -26.53 21.83
C ARG A 20 -20.79 -26.04 20.45
N VAL A 21 -19.50 -25.82 20.27
CA VAL A 21 -18.93 -25.14 19.10
C VAL A 21 -18.00 -26.04 18.28
N GLY A 22 -17.53 -27.18 18.84
CA GLY A 22 -16.52 -28.03 18.19
C GLY A 22 -15.18 -27.29 17.95
N ALA A 23 -14.83 -26.39 18.87
CA ALA A 23 -13.73 -25.47 18.75
C ALA A 23 -12.39 -26.16 18.48
N SER A 24 -12.14 -27.34 19.07
CA SER A 24 -10.89 -28.08 18.87
C SER A 24 -10.70 -28.53 17.41
N LYS A 25 -11.81 -28.95 16.75
CA LYS A 25 -11.77 -29.31 15.32
C LYS A 25 -11.43 -28.10 14.47
N MET A 26 -12.09 -26.97 14.69
CA MET A 26 -11.85 -25.73 13.97
C MET A 26 -10.42 -25.22 14.16
N VAL A 27 -9.93 -25.15 15.41
CA VAL A 27 -8.56 -24.75 15.74
C VAL A 27 -7.54 -25.70 15.10
N LYS A 28 -7.79 -27.01 15.12
CA LYS A 28 -6.90 -28.01 14.51
C LYS A 28 -6.86 -27.89 12.98
N GLU A 29 -7.99 -27.70 12.33
CA GLU A 29 -8.06 -27.51 10.88
C GLU A 29 -7.41 -26.21 10.45
N PHE A 30 -7.68 -25.10 11.15
CA PHE A 30 -7.03 -23.81 10.89
C PHE A 30 -5.54 -23.83 11.21
N GLY A 31 -5.15 -24.39 12.35
CA GLY A 31 -3.75 -24.46 12.80
C GLY A 31 -2.83 -25.28 11.90
N ARG A 32 -3.41 -26.21 11.10
CA ARG A 32 -2.68 -27.01 10.12
C ARG A 32 -2.52 -26.35 8.75
N LYS A 33 -3.18 -25.22 8.51
CA LYS A 33 -3.01 -24.49 7.24
C LYS A 33 -1.57 -24.01 7.14
N ILE A 34 -1.04 -24.10 5.92
CA ILE A 34 0.34 -23.70 5.64
C ILE A 34 0.35 -22.26 5.13
N PHE A 35 1.23 -21.43 5.71
CA PHE A 35 1.51 -20.07 5.28
C PHE A 35 2.96 -19.97 4.80
N PRO A 36 3.21 -19.34 3.64
CA PRO A 36 4.57 -19.15 3.14
C PRO A 36 5.37 -18.24 4.05
N SER A 37 6.62 -18.60 4.31
CA SER A 37 7.54 -17.81 5.13
C SER A 37 8.42 -16.94 4.23
N HIS A 38 8.04 -15.66 4.04
CA HIS A 38 8.87 -14.70 3.30
C HIS A 38 8.60 -13.29 3.84
N TRP A 39 9.66 -12.49 4.01
CA TRP A 39 9.58 -11.14 4.61
C TRP A 39 8.55 -10.22 3.93
N SER A 40 8.36 -10.33 2.61
CA SER A 40 7.42 -9.47 1.87
C SER A 40 5.94 -9.70 2.24
N PHE A 41 5.63 -10.81 2.90
CA PHE A 41 4.28 -11.08 3.40
C PHE A 41 4.01 -10.37 4.74
N MET A 42 5.07 -10.07 5.49
CA MET A 42 4.98 -9.39 6.79
C MET A 42 4.41 -7.96 6.69
N LEU A 43 4.42 -7.32 5.51
CA LEU A 43 3.84 -5.98 5.32
C LEU A 43 2.36 -5.91 5.70
N GLY A 44 1.58 -6.95 5.36
CA GLY A 44 0.18 -7.06 5.79
C GLY A 44 0.03 -7.27 7.30
N GLU A 45 0.98 -7.98 7.92
CA GLU A 45 1.03 -8.18 9.37
C GLU A 45 1.35 -6.87 10.10
N VAL A 46 2.31 -6.07 9.60
CA VAL A 46 2.59 -4.72 10.16
C VAL A 46 1.33 -3.87 10.16
N ALA A 47 0.58 -3.85 9.04
CA ALA A 47 -0.68 -3.12 8.96
C ALA A 47 -1.71 -3.62 9.98
N LEU A 48 -1.87 -4.93 10.12
CA LEU A 48 -2.79 -5.52 11.09
C LEU A 48 -2.39 -5.19 12.54
N TYR A 49 -1.11 -5.29 12.86
CA TYR A 49 -0.62 -5.06 14.22
C TYR A 49 -0.70 -3.59 14.62
N THR A 50 -0.36 -2.69 13.71
CA THR A 50 -0.54 -1.26 13.94
C THR A 50 -2.02 -0.89 14.09
N PHE A 51 -2.92 -1.53 13.34
CA PHE A 51 -4.36 -1.34 13.50
C PHE A 51 -4.86 -1.79 14.89
N ILE A 52 -4.38 -2.94 15.39
CA ILE A 52 -4.70 -3.39 16.77
C ILE A 52 -4.23 -2.36 17.80
N ILE A 53 -3.01 -1.83 17.63
CA ILE A 53 -2.46 -0.79 18.51
C ILE A 53 -3.30 0.48 18.44
N LEU A 54 -3.78 0.87 17.25
CA LEU A 54 -4.68 2.01 17.06
C LEU A 54 -5.99 1.84 17.82
N ILE A 55 -6.61 0.68 17.76
CA ILE A 55 -7.83 0.39 18.51
C ILE A 55 -7.59 0.48 20.03
N LEU A 56 -6.51 -0.10 20.53
CA LEU A 56 -6.19 -0.08 21.96
C LEU A 56 -5.89 1.33 22.47
N THR A 57 -5.04 2.06 21.78
CA THR A 57 -4.67 3.44 22.13
C THR A 57 -5.83 4.41 21.94
N GLY A 58 -6.60 4.26 20.85
CA GLY A 58 -7.79 5.05 20.57
C GLY A 58 -8.86 4.86 21.65
N THR A 59 -9.11 3.62 22.08
CA THR A 59 -10.04 3.33 23.18
C THR A 59 -9.64 4.07 24.46
N PHE A 60 -8.34 4.10 24.80
CA PHE A 60 -7.87 4.90 25.95
C PHE A 60 -8.17 6.39 25.77
N LEU A 61 -7.90 6.95 24.58
CA LEU A 61 -8.10 8.38 24.32
C LEU A 61 -9.56 8.80 24.40
N THR A 62 -10.51 7.93 24.06
CA THR A 62 -11.96 8.23 24.13
C THR A 62 -12.44 8.56 25.55
N PHE A 63 -11.78 8.08 26.59
CA PHE A 63 -12.16 8.37 27.97
C PHE A 63 -11.87 9.82 28.40
N TRP A 64 -11.00 10.52 27.69
CA TRP A 64 -10.47 11.82 28.09
C TRP A 64 -10.79 12.96 27.12
N PHE A 65 -11.02 12.62 25.85
CA PHE A 65 -11.28 13.61 24.81
C PHE A 65 -12.74 14.09 24.86
N LYS A 66 -12.94 15.43 24.73
CA LYS A 66 -14.25 16.08 24.66
C LYS A 66 -14.50 16.56 23.23
N PRO A 67 -15.42 15.97 22.45
CA PRO A 67 -15.70 16.37 21.08
C PRO A 67 -16.67 17.56 21.00
N ALA A 68 -16.31 18.69 21.58
CA ALA A 68 -17.17 19.86 21.67
C ALA A 68 -16.44 21.14 21.26
N MET A 69 -17.16 22.04 20.60
CA MET A 69 -16.67 23.33 20.10
C MET A 69 -17.05 24.51 21.03
N GLY A 70 -17.53 24.22 22.26
CA GLY A 70 -17.78 25.25 23.26
C GLY A 70 -16.48 25.97 23.62
N GLU A 71 -16.54 27.30 23.72
CA GLU A 71 -15.36 28.12 24.00
C GLU A 71 -15.11 28.24 25.51
N LEU A 72 -13.86 28.22 25.88
CA LEU A 72 -13.38 28.41 27.25
C LEU A 72 -12.01 29.09 27.28
N HIS A 73 -11.68 29.78 28.38
CA HIS A 73 -10.32 30.23 28.64
C HIS A 73 -9.51 29.13 29.31
N TYR A 74 -8.33 28.85 28.76
CA TYR A 74 -7.48 27.76 29.26
C TYR A 74 -6.82 28.13 30.59
N GLU A 75 -7.07 27.34 31.63
CA GLU A 75 -6.47 27.50 32.96
C GLU A 75 -5.56 26.32 33.36
N GLY A 76 -5.24 25.45 32.39
CA GLY A 76 -4.41 24.27 32.63
C GLY A 76 -2.92 24.56 32.82
N PRO A 77 -2.07 23.51 33.01
CA PRO A 77 -0.67 23.63 33.40
C PRO A 77 0.25 24.14 32.28
N TYR A 78 -0.16 24.18 31.03
CA TYR A 78 0.68 24.66 29.92
C TYR A 78 0.68 26.19 29.85
N ILE A 79 1.64 26.81 30.57
CA ILE A 79 1.75 28.26 30.79
C ILE A 79 1.62 29.10 29.48
N PRO A 80 2.26 28.74 28.33
CA PRO A 80 2.19 29.59 27.12
C PRO A 80 0.77 29.82 26.58
N LEU A 81 -0.19 28.96 26.90
CA LEU A 81 -1.58 29.08 26.44
C LEU A 81 -2.55 29.50 27.57
N LYS A 82 -2.04 29.80 28.77
CA LYS A 82 -2.90 30.19 29.90
C LYS A 82 -3.66 31.49 29.61
N GLY A 83 -4.98 31.46 29.81
CA GLY A 83 -5.88 32.58 29.51
C GLY A 83 -6.26 32.73 28.05
N VAL A 84 -5.73 31.89 27.15
CA VAL A 84 -6.12 31.89 25.72
C VAL A 84 -7.47 31.23 25.57
N GLU A 85 -8.34 31.84 24.78
CA GLU A 85 -9.64 31.29 24.40
C GLU A 85 -9.46 30.14 23.40
N MET A 86 -10.15 29.05 23.64
CA MET A 86 -10.05 27.83 22.82
C MET A 86 -11.31 26.98 22.95
N SER A 87 -11.48 26.02 22.00
CA SER A 87 -12.55 25.03 22.09
C SER A 87 -12.29 23.99 23.20
N GLU A 88 -13.39 23.40 23.72
CA GLU A 88 -13.29 22.27 24.67
C GLU A 88 -12.50 21.08 24.07
N ALA A 89 -12.58 20.86 22.76
CA ALA A 89 -11.83 19.82 22.08
C ALA A 89 -10.32 20.06 22.18
N TYR A 90 -9.87 21.28 21.89
CA TYR A 90 -8.46 21.64 22.02
C TYR A 90 -7.99 21.58 23.47
N ALA A 91 -8.76 22.15 24.40
CA ALA A 91 -8.46 22.12 25.83
C ALA A 91 -8.34 20.67 26.37
N SER A 92 -9.24 19.77 25.97
CA SER A 92 -9.17 18.36 26.37
C SER A 92 -7.94 17.65 25.77
N THR A 93 -7.48 18.03 24.57
CA THR A 93 -6.25 17.51 23.97
C THR A 93 -5.01 17.98 24.73
N LEU A 94 -5.01 19.21 25.23
CA LEU A 94 -3.97 19.72 26.14
C LEU A 94 -3.99 18.96 27.47
N ALA A 95 -5.17 18.73 28.06
CA ALA A 95 -5.32 17.95 29.28
C ALA A 95 -4.78 16.51 29.12
N ILE A 96 -5.11 15.83 28.02
CA ILE A 96 -4.52 14.51 27.67
C ILE A 96 -3.00 14.60 27.66
N SER A 97 -2.43 15.67 27.10
CA SER A 97 -0.99 15.80 26.93
C SER A 97 -0.24 16.15 28.23
N PHE A 98 -0.85 16.93 29.13
CA PHE A 98 -0.14 17.50 30.27
C PHE A 98 -0.70 17.12 31.66
N GLU A 99 -1.94 16.66 31.75
CA GLU A 99 -2.60 16.36 33.02
C GLU A 99 -2.83 14.85 33.21
N ILE A 100 -3.18 14.14 32.12
CA ILE A 100 -3.45 12.71 32.18
C ILE A 100 -2.15 11.92 32.18
N ARG A 101 -1.95 11.12 33.25
CA ARG A 101 -0.74 10.29 33.39
C ARG A 101 -0.62 9.29 32.22
N GLY A 102 0.46 9.40 31.46
CA GLY A 102 0.69 8.59 30.25
C GLY A 102 -0.10 9.07 29.02
N GLY A 103 -0.93 10.11 29.14
CA GLY A 103 -1.78 10.59 28.05
C GLY A 103 -1.00 11.06 26.83
N LEU A 104 0.06 11.86 27.02
CA LEU A 104 0.94 12.27 25.92
C LEU A 104 1.55 11.07 25.20
N PHE A 105 2.08 10.10 25.95
CA PHE A 105 2.68 8.89 25.39
C PHE A 105 1.68 8.10 24.55
N ILE A 106 0.47 7.87 25.06
CA ILE A 106 -0.57 7.13 24.33
C ILE A 106 -1.04 7.91 23.09
N ARG A 107 -1.19 9.24 23.19
CA ARG A 107 -1.57 10.08 22.04
C ARG A 107 -0.50 10.04 20.95
N GLN A 108 0.78 10.12 21.31
CA GLN A 108 1.90 9.99 20.36
C GLN A 108 1.95 8.59 19.75
N MET A 109 1.74 7.54 20.57
CA MET A 109 1.72 6.16 20.08
C MET A 109 0.57 5.91 19.09
N HIS A 110 -0.59 6.51 19.35
CA HIS A 110 -1.72 6.47 18.41
C HIS A 110 -1.36 7.12 17.07
N HIS A 111 -0.78 8.30 17.09
CA HIS A 111 -0.40 9.02 15.87
C HIS A 111 0.71 8.31 15.09
N TRP A 112 1.79 7.86 15.76
CA TRP A 112 2.85 7.08 15.12
C TRP A 112 2.34 5.76 14.53
N ALA A 113 1.43 5.09 15.24
CA ALA A 113 0.79 3.88 14.73
C ALA A 113 -0.06 4.16 13.48
N ALA A 114 -0.74 5.31 13.40
CA ALA A 114 -1.51 5.70 12.22
C ALA A 114 -0.62 5.92 10.99
N LEU A 115 0.51 6.61 11.16
CA LEU A 115 1.48 6.80 10.07
C LEU A 115 2.09 5.49 9.60
N LEU A 116 2.47 4.61 10.53
CA LEU A 116 3.02 3.29 10.19
C LEU A 116 1.97 2.39 9.53
N PHE A 117 0.70 2.45 9.99
CA PHE A 117 -0.42 1.75 9.38
C PHE A 117 -0.57 2.14 7.90
N MET A 118 -0.65 3.44 7.61
CA MET A 118 -0.81 3.94 6.25
C MET A 118 0.41 3.60 5.37
N ALA A 119 1.62 3.68 5.91
CA ALA A 119 2.82 3.27 5.19
C ALA A 119 2.80 1.76 4.86
N ALA A 120 2.48 0.92 5.85
CA ALA A 120 2.43 -0.52 5.68
C ALA A 120 1.37 -0.95 4.67
N VAL A 121 0.15 -0.39 4.73
CA VAL A 121 -0.93 -0.67 3.78
C VAL A 121 -0.55 -0.25 2.37
N SER A 122 0.07 0.93 2.20
CA SER A 122 0.52 1.43 0.90
C SER A 122 1.61 0.54 0.29
N ILE A 123 2.64 0.19 1.04
CA ILE A 123 3.72 -0.70 0.57
C ILE A 123 3.19 -2.11 0.32
N HIS A 124 2.25 -2.60 1.15
CA HIS A 124 1.57 -3.86 0.93
C HIS A 124 0.81 -3.87 -0.41
N ALA A 125 0.04 -2.83 -0.70
CA ALA A 125 -0.67 -2.71 -1.98
C ALA A 125 0.29 -2.65 -3.17
N LEU A 126 1.40 -1.90 -3.08
CA LEU A 126 2.45 -1.87 -4.12
C LEU A 126 3.06 -3.27 -4.33
N ARG A 127 3.35 -3.99 -3.26
CA ARG A 127 3.86 -5.37 -3.34
C ARG A 127 2.86 -6.27 -4.07
N ILE A 128 1.57 -6.23 -3.70
CA ILE A 128 0.51 -7.02 -4.36
C ILE A 128 0.44 -6.68 -5.86
N PHE A 129 0.52 -5.40 -6.20
CA PHE A 129 0.49 -4.93 -7.59
C PHE A 129 1.69 -5.43 -8.39
N PHE A 130 2.91 -5.17 -7.93
CA PHE A 130 4.12 -5.49 -8.68
C PHE A 130 4.35 -6.99 -8.84
N THR A 131 3.85 -7.81 -7.91
CA THR A 131 3.96 -9.26 -7.98
C THR A 131 2.78 -9.96 -8.64
N GLY A 132 1.76 -9.23 -9.09
CA GLY A 132 0.56 -9.79 -9.70
C GLY A 132 -0.28 -10.64 -8.74
N ALA A 133 -0.14 -10.46 -7.43
CA ALA A 133 -0.89 -11.22 -6.43
C ALA A 133 -2.39 -10.92 -6.42
N PHE A 134 -2.82 -9.86 -7.11
CA PHE A 134 -4.22 -9.47 -7.31
C PHE A 134 -4.95 -10.34 -8.36
N ARG A 135 -4.23 -11.10 -9.19
CA ARG A 135 -4.81 -11.93 -10.25
C ARG A 135 -5.76 -12.98 -9.66
N ARG A 136 -6.58 -13.55 -10.53
CA ARG A 136 -7.56 -14.57 -10.15
C ARG A 136 -6.97 -15.65 -9.23
N PRO A 137 -7.65 -16.00 -8.12
CA PRO A 137 -9.01 -15.65 -7.70
C PRO A 137 -9.11 -14.46 -6.72
N ARG A 138 -8.13 -13.52 -6.71
CA ARG A 138 -7.95 -12.50 -5.65
C ARG A 138 -8.40 -11.10 -6.04
N GLU A 139 -9.10 -10.93 -7.17
CA GLU A 139 -9.56 -9.63 -7.66
C GLU A 139 -10.48 -8.93 -6.65
N ILE A 140 -11.41 -9.69 -6.05
CA ILE A 140 -12.31 -9.14 -5.02
C ILE A 140 -11.52 -8.74 -3.76
N ASN A 141 -10.54 -9.54 -3.37
CA ASN A 141 -9.70 -9.22 -2.23
C ASN A 141 -8.83 -7.97 -2.47
N TRP A 142 -8.42 -7.74 -3.71
CA TRP A 142 -7.76 -6.51 -4.13
C TRP A 142 -8.70 -5.29 -3.98
N LEU A 143 -9.96 -5.39 -4.45
CA LEU A 143 -10.95 -4.32 -4.29
C LEU A 143 -11.17 -3.96 -2.81
N ILE A 144 -11.26 -4.97 -1.94
CA ILE A 144 -11.36 -4.75 -0.48
C ILE A 144 -10.10 -4.05 0.03
N GLY A 145 -8.90 -4.43 -0.46
CA GLY A 145 -7.64 -3.76 -0.13
C GLY A 145 -7.64 -2.28 -0.51
N ILE A 146 -8.16 -1.92 -1.68
CA ILE A 146 -8.30 -0.52 -2.10
C ILE A 146 -9.30 0.22 -1.20
N ALA A 147 -10.42 -0.40 -0.84
CA ALA A 147 -11.38 0.17 0.10
C ALA A 147 -10.76 0.38 1.50
N LEU A 148 -9.91 -0.54 1.96
CA LEU A 148 -9.17 -0.41 3.21
C LEU A 148 -8.20 0.78 3.21
N ILE A 149 -7.51 1.06 2.09
CA ILE A 149 -6.68 2.27 1.96
C ILE A 149 -7.54 3.53 2.07
N ALA A 150 -8.66 3.59 1.35
CA ALA A 150 -9.56 4.74 1.40
C ALA A 150 -10.16 4.96 2.80
N LEU A 151 -10.59 3.89 3.46
CA LEU A 151 -11.07 3.94 4.85
C LEU A 151 -9.95 4.36 5.82
N GLY A 152 -8.73 3.87 5.63
CA GLY A 152 -7.57 4.27 6.42
C GLY A 152 -7.26 5.77 6.28
N MET A 153 -7.31 6.30 5.04
CA MET A 153 -7.18 7.76 4.80
C MET A 153 -8.29 8.54 5.49
N GLY A 154 -9.53 8.06 5.40
CA GLY A 154 -10.68 8.66 6.08
C GLY A 154 -10.54 8.64 7.61
N ALA A 155 -10.06 7.52 8.18
CA ALA A 155 -9.76 7.42 9.60
C ALA A 155 -8.67 8.41 10.02
N GLY A 156 -7.57 8.48 9.27
CA GLY A 156 -6.49 9.41 9.52
C GLY A 156 -6.95 10.86 9.47
N PHE A 157 -7.67 11.25 8.42
CA PHE A 157 -8.20 12.62 8.28
C PHE A 157 -9.15 12.99 9.43
N THR A 158 -10.13 12.14 9.73
CA THR A 158 -11.10 12.41 10.80
C THR A 158 -10.44 12.52 12.16
N GLY A 159 -9.44 11.65 12.46
CA GLY A 159 -8.70 11.68 13.72
C GLY A 159 -7.76 12.87 13.87
N TYR A 160 -7.05 13.20 12.79
CA TYR A 160 -6.16 14.36 12.73
C TYR A 160 -6.91 15.69 12.99
N SER A 161 -8.16 15.76 12.57
CA SER A 161 -8.99 16.97 12.69
C SER A 161 -9.64 17.15 14.06
N LEU A 162 -9.55 16.18 14.98
CA LEU A 162 -10.23 16.25 16.29
C LEU A 162 -9.66 17.29 17.26
N PRO A 163 -8.33 17.50 17.32
CA PRO A 163 -7.75 18.43 18.29
C PRO A 163 -8.17 19.89 18.13
N ASP A 164 -8.69 20.29 16.98
CA ASP A 164 -9.08 21.68 16.68
C ASP A 164 -7.93 22.67 16.85
N ASP A 165 -6.73 22.26 16.50
CA ASP A 165 -5.54 23.09 16.45
C ASP A 165 -5.40 23.82 15.11
N LEU A 166 -4.54 24.83 15.04
CA LEU A 166 -4.37 25.65 13.84
C LEU A 166 -4.02 24.81 12.59
N LEU A 167 -3.23 23.76 12.74
CA LEU A 167 -2.81 22.92 11.63
C LEU A 167 -3.98 22.06 11.10
N SER A 168 -4.72 21.41 11.98
CA SER A 168 -5.86 20.57 11.62
C SER A 168 -7.06 21.39 11.12
N GLY A 169 -7.30 22.56 11.71
CA GLY A 169 -8.35 23.48 11.26
C GLY A 169 -8.12 24.01 9.84
N ASN A 170 -6.86 24.27 9.46
CA ASN A 170 -6.52 24.60 8.07
C ASN A 170 -6.83 23.43 7.12
N GLY A 171 -6.59 22.18 7.54
CA GLY A 171 -7.00 20.99 6.79
C GLY A 171 -8.51 20.91 6.59
N LEU A 172 -9.30 21.21 7.62
CA LEU A 172 -10.77 21.31 7.52
C LEU A 172 -11.21 22.42 6.57
N ARG A 173 -10.54 23.57 6.57
CA ARG A 173 -10.83 24.67 5.64
C ARG A 173 -10.59 24.27 4.18
N ILE A 174 -9.54 23.51 3.90
CA ILE A 174 -9.28 22.98 2.55
C ILE A 174 -10.40 22.04 2.13
N ILE A 175 -10.83 21.13 3.01
CA ILE A 175 -11.93 20.20 2.72
C ILE A 175 -13.25 20.96 2.51
N ASP A 176 -13.55 21.96 3.31
CA ASP A 176 -14.73 22.83 3.11
C ASP A 176 -14.70 23.46 1.71
N GLY A 177 -13.55 24.00 1.31
CA GLY A 177 -13.36 24.54 -0.04
C GLY A 177 -13.55 23.50 -1.15
N LEU A 178 -12.99 22.29 -0.97
CA LEU A 178 -13.17 21.19 -1.91
C LEU A 178 -14.63 20.77 -2.05
N LEU A 179 -15.36 20.67 -0.95
CA LEU A 179 -16.79 20.32 -0.96
C LEU A 179 -17.59 21.41 -1.66
N LYS A 180 -17.38 22.69 -1.32
CA LYS A 180 -18.05 23.82 -1.97
C LYS A 180 -17.75 23.93 -3.46
N GLY A 181 -16.58 23.43 -3.89
CA GLY A 181 -16.20 23.32 -5.31
C GLY A 181 -17.01 22.30 -6.10
N ILE A 182 -17.72 21.36 -5.46
CA ILE A 182 -18.58 20.39 -6.15
C ILE A 182 -19.77 21.11 -6.76
N PRO A 183 -19.96 21.04 -8.09
CA PRO A 183 -21.05 21.77 -8.74
C PRO A 183 -22.44 21.38 -8.21
N LEU A 184 -23.32 22.35 -8.07
CA LEU A 184 -24.73 22.25 -7.69
C LEU A 184 -25.00 21.84 -6.24
N VAL A 185 -24.31 20.85 -5.70
CA VAL A 185 -24.61 20.27 -4.38
C VAL A 185 -23.56 20.59 -3.31
N GLY A 186 -22.40 21.10 -3.68
CA GLY A 186 -21.24 21.24 -2.80
C GLY A 186 -21.51 22.07 -1.56
N THR A 187 -22.17 23.22 -1.71
CA THR A 187 -22.54 24.10 -0.58
C THR A 187 -23.47 23.41 0.40
N TYR A 188 -24.43 22.62 -0.09
CA TYR A 188 -25.35 21.88 0.78
C TYR A 188 -24.62 20.73 1.52
N VAL A 189 -23.71 20.05 0.85
CA VAL A 189 -22.87 18.99 1.48
C VAL A 189 -21.99 19.59 2.56
N SER A 190 -21.32 20.72 2.28
CA SER A 190 -20.51 21.44 3.26
C SER A 190 -21.34 21.87 4.46
N PHE A 191 -22.46 22.56 4.24
CA PHE A 191 -23.35 23.01 5.30
C PHE A 191 -23.87 21.86 6.17
N PHE A 192 -24.25 20.75 5.54
CA PHE A 192 -24.66 19.54 6.26
C PHE A 192 -23.52 18.95 7.09
N LEU A 193 -22.30 18.84 6.53
CA LEU A 193 -21.16 18.23 7.23
C LEU A 193 -20.68 19.08 8.40
N PHE A 194 -20.58 20.41 8.21
CA PHE A 194 -20.09 21.34 9.24
C PHE A 194 -21.18 21.76 10.24
N GLY A 195 -22.45 21.50 9.95
CA GLY A 195 -23.56 21.91 10.80
C GLY A 195 -23.89 23.41 10.72
N GLY A 196 -23.56 24.05 9.59
CA GLY A 196 -23.71 25.47 9.34
C GLY A 196 -22.61 26.01 8.44
N GLU A 197 -22.37 27.33 8.51
CA GLU A 197 -21.24 27.97 7.85
C GLU A 197 -19.92 27.55 8.53
N PHE A 198 -18.86 27.45 7.73
CA PHE A 198 -17.52 27.11 8.24
C PHE A 198 -17.04 28.20 9.25
N PRO A 199 -16.43 27.84 10.40
CA PRO A 199 -15.96 26.49 10.79
C PRO A 199 -17.06 25.54 11.30
N GLY A 200 -18.26 26.04 11.66
CA GLY A 200 -19.38 25.26 12.20
C GLY A 200 -19.13 24.77 13.63
N ILE A 201 -20.23 24.48 14.32
CA ILE A 201 -20.17 24.03 15.74
C ILE A 201 -20.26 22.53 15.90
N ASP A 202 -20.69 21.80 14.86
CA ASP A 202 -20.95 20.37 14.92
C ASP A 202 -19.84 19.52 14.32
N ILE A 203 -18.89 20.14 13.63
CA ILE A 203 -17.91 19.38 12.84
C ILE A 203 -17.08 18.41 13.67
N VAL A 204 -16.54 18.83 14.81
CA VAL A 204 -15.69 17.98 15.65
C VAL A 204 -16.48 16.81 16.22
N SER A 205 -17.72 17.01 16.68
CA SER A 205 -18.55 15.93 17.20
C SER A 205 -18.95 14.91 16.12
N ARG A 206 -19.18 15.37 14.89
CA ARG A 206 -19.48 14.49 13.74
C ARG A 206 -18.24 13.70 13.30
N LEU A 207 -17.09 14.37 13.19
CA LEU A 207 -15.82 13.70 12.89
C LEU A 207 -15.44 12.70 13.99
N TYR A 208 -15.69 13.01 15.25
CA TYR A 208 -15.47 12.10 16.36
C TYR A 208 -16.29 10.81 16.21
N SER A 209 -17.60 10.95 15.94
CA SER A 209 -18.48 9.80 15.72
C SER A 209 -18.03 8.94 14.52
N LEU A 210 -17.59 9.58 13.44
CA LEU A 210 -17.01 8.89 12.29
C LEU A 210 -15.73 8.14 12.68
N HIS A 211 -14.83 8.82 13.39
CA HIS A 211 -13.48 8.33 13.73
C HIS A 211 -13.49 7.17 14.72
N ILE A 212 -14.31 7.23 15.78
CA ILE A 212 -14.29 6.21 16.83
C ILE A 212 -15.23 5.04 16.57
N MET A 213 -16.27 5.21 15.75
CA MET A 213 -17.32 4.21 15.58
C MET A 213 -17.47 3.75 14.13
N ILE A 214 -17.86 4.63 13.21
CA ILE A 214 -18.27 4.23 11.86
C ILE A 214 -17.08 3.71 11.06
N VAL A 215 -16.02 4.50 10.95
CA VAL A 215 -14.85 4.11 10.15
C VAL A 215 -14.11 2.91 10.73
N PRO A 216 -13.84 2.82 12.06
CA PRO A 216 -13.26 1.61 12.64
C PRO A 216 -14.14 0.37 12.49
N ALA A 217 -15.45 0.48 12.61
CA ALA A 217 -16.36 -0.65 12.40
C ALA A 217 -16.27 -1.18 10.96
N LEU A 218 -16.26 -0.27 9.96
CA LEU A 218 -16.06 -0.64 8.56
C LEU A 218 -14.67 -1.24 8.31
N LEU A 219 -13.61 -0.69 8.92
CA LEU A 219 -12.25 -1.24 8.83
C LEU A 219 -12.19 -2.65 9.42
N ILE A 220 -12.74 -2.88 10.61
CA ILE A 220 -12.78 -4.21 11.25
C ILE A 220 -13.52 -5.21 10.36
N ALA A 221 -14.69 -4.83 9.85
CA ALA A 221 -15.47 -5.70 8.96
C ALA A 221 -14.71 -6.02 7.67
N ALA A 222 -14.14 -5.00 7.01
CA ALA A 222 -13.38 -5.17 5.78
C ALA A 222 -12.09 -5.97 5.99
N ILE A 223 -11.34 -5.76 7.08
CA ILE A 223 -10.16 -6.57 7.45
C ILE A 223 -10.58 -8.02 7.68
N GLY A 224 -11.69 -8.26 8.40
CA GLY A 224 -12.21 -9.61 8.63
C GLY A 224 -12.49 -10.35 7.32
N VAL A 225 -13.17 -9.70 6.37
CA VAL A 225 -13.47 -10.26 5.04
C VAL A 225 -12.19 -10.44 4.21
N HIS A 226 -11.26 -9.46 4.27
CA HIS A 226 -9.97 -9.53 3.58
C HIS A 226 -9.15 -10.75 4.01
N LEU A 227 -9.02 -10.97 5.32
CA LEU A 227 -8.32 -12.12 5.89
C LEU A 227 -9.05 -13.44 5.60
N MET A 228 -10.38 -13.44 5.64
CA MET A 228 -11.19 -14.62 5.27
C MET A 228 -10.87 -15.04 3.83
N PHE A 229 -10.77 -14.10 2.88
CA PHE A 229 -10.40 -14.42 1.50
C PHE A 229 -8.96 -14.92 1.36
N VAL A 230 -8.01 -14.45 2.16
CA VAL A 230 -6.65 -15.03 2.20
C VAL A 230 -6.70 -16.50 2.59
N VAL A 231 -7.55 -16.87 3.55
CA VAL A 231 -7.73 -18.26 4.00
C VAL A 231 -8.43 -19.13 2.95
N ILE A 232 -9.47 -18.58 2.28
CA ILE A 232 -10.26 -19.31 1.26
C ILE A 232 -9.44 -19.53 -0.01
N HIS A 233 -8.83 -18.46 -0.55
CA HIS A 233 -8.10 -18.49 -1.82
C HIS A 233 -6.67 -19.00 -1.70
N LYS A 234 -6.24 -19.41 -0.51
CA LYS A 234 -4.86 -19.75 -0.14
C LYS A 234 -3.90 -18.56 -0.30
N HIS A 235 -2.75 -18.66 0.30
CA HIS A 235 -1.72 -17.64 0.19
C HIS A 235 -0.95 -17.78 -1.13
N THR A 236 -0.54 -16.66 -1.74
CA THR A 236 0.42 -16.67 -2.85
C THR A 236 1.82 -16.99 -2.34
N GLN A 237 2.66 -17.55 -3.19
CA GLN A 237 4.05 -17.90 -2.86
C GLN A 237 5.02 -17.49 -3.97
N TRP A 238 6.27 -17.25 -3.61
CA TRP A 238 7.31 -17.00 -4.57
C TRP A 238 7.67 -18.28 -5.33
N PRO A 239 8.12 -18.19 -6.60
CA PRO A 239 8.65 -19.33 -7.31
C PRO A 239 9.84 -19.94 -6.52
N GLY A 240 9.91 -21.25 -6.44
CA GLY A 240 10.93 -21.99 -5.71
C GLY A 240 10.72 -23.51 -5.86
N ALA A 241 11.71 -24.32 -5.52
CA ALA A 241 11.63 -25.76 -5.63
C ALA A 241 10.41 -26.33 -4.88
N GLY A 242 9.61 -27.14 -5.56
CA GLY A 242 8.38 -27.72 -5.02
C GLY A 242 7.20 -26.77 -4.93
N HIS A 243 7.32 -25.49 -5.33
CA HIS A 243 6.22 -24.53 -5.37
C HIS A 243 5.46 -24.66 -6.70
N THR A 244 4.15 -24.87 -6.61
CA THR A 244 3.28 -25.03 -7.78
C THR A 244 2.01 -24.18 -7.63
N GLU A 245 1.25 -24.01 -8.69
CA GLU A 245 -0.06 -23.34 -8.65
C GLU A 245 -1.10 -24.10 -7.80
N LYS A 246 -0.85 -25.34 -7.42
CA LYS A 246 -1.80 -26.21 -6.71
C LYS A 246 -1.49 -26.40 -5.21
N ASN A 247 -0.27 -26.09 -4.78
CA ASN A 247 0.17 -26.26 -3.39
C ASN A 247 0.54 -24.93 -2.72
N VAL A 248 0.79 -24.97 -1.41
CA VAL A 248 1.44 -23.91 -0.64
C VAL A 248 2.56 -24.53 0.16
N VAL A 249 3.77 -24.01 0.03
CA VAL A 249 4.96 -24.43 0.78
C VAL A 249 5.27 -23.35 1.83
N GLY A 250 5.48 -23.76 3.08
CA GLY A 250 5.71 -22.85 4.19
C GLY A 250 5.59 -23.54 5.54
N GLU A 251 5.09 -22.82 6.52
CA GLU A 251 4.97 -23.25 7.92
C GLU A 251 3.52 -23.38 8.36
N PRO A 252 3.19 -24.34 9.26
CA PRO A 252 1.85 -24.44 9.81
C PRO A 252 1.53 -23.22 10.68
N VAL A 253 0.26 -22.79 10.65
CA VAL A 253 -0.20 -21.66 11.48
C VAL A 253 0.10 -21.93 12.96
N LEU A 254 -0.21 -23.11 13.46
CA LEU A 254 0.11 -23.52 14.82
C LEU A 254 1.15 -24.65 14.83
N PRO A 255 2.20 -24.56 15.65
CA PRO A 255 2.53 -23.45 16.54
C PRO A 255 3.41 -22.38 15.88
N THR A 256 4.08 -22.70 14.76
CA THR A 256 5.27 -21.98 14.26
C THR A 256 4.94 -20.57 13.79
N PHE A 257 3.97 -20.41 12.86
CA PHE A 257 3.61 -19.12 12.32
C PHE A 257 3.03 -18.19 13.41
N ALA A 258 2.17 -18.73 14.29
CA ALA A 258 1.59 -17.96 15.39
C ALA A 258 2.65 -17.48 16.41
N ALA A 259 3.67 -18.30 16.70
CA ALA A 259 4.77 -17.87 17.58
C ALA A 259 5.62 -16.76 16.95
N LYS A 260 5.95 -16.88 15.66
CA LYS A 260 6.68 -15.85 14.90
C LYS A 260 5.87 -14.55 14.80
N GLY A 261 4.58 -14.64 14.42
CA GLY A 261 3.69 -13.50 14.31
C GLY A 261 3.47 -12.79 15.65
N GLY A 262 3.30 -13.54 16.74
CA GLY A 262 3.23 -12.98 18.09
C GLY A 262 4.51 -12.24 18.51
N GLY A 263 5.68 -12.83 18.25
CA GLY A 263 6.98 -12.17 18.47
C GLY A 263 7.11 -10.89 17.66
N PHE A 264 6.70 -10.92 16.39
CA PHE A 264 6.74 -9.77 15.50
C PHE A 264 5.77 -8.66 15.95
N PHE A 265 4.57 -9.02 16.44
CA PHE A 265 3.65 -8.05 17.05
C PHE A 265 4.34 -7.28 18.21
N PHE A 266 5.00 -7.99 19.14
CA PHE A 266 5.69 -7.34 20.25
C PHE A 266 6.89 -6.50 19.80
N MET A 267 7.56 -6.88 18.73
CA MET A 267 8.63 -6.03 18.13
C MET A 267 8.05 -4.72 17.59
N ILE A 268 6.94 -4.75 16.84
CA ILE A 268 6.26 -3.54 16.33
C ILE A 268 5.74 -2.68 17.48
N PHE A 269 5.11 -3.31 18.49
CA PHE A 269 4.64 -2.60 19.68
C PHE A 269 5.78 -1.92 20.42
N GLY A 270 6.88 -2.63 20.66
CA GLY A 270 8.07 -2.09 21.32
C GLY A 270 8.72 -0.94 20.55
N LEU A 271 8.83 -1.08 19.21
CA LEU A 271 9.33 -0.02 18.35
C LEU A 271 8.46 1.25 18.43
N LEU A 272 7.13 1.09 18.33
CA LEU A 272 6.21 2.21 18.46
C LEU A 272 6.27 2.85 19.86
N ALA A 273 6.39 2.05 20.92
CA ALA A 273 6.56 2.55 22.27
C ALA A 273 7.85 3.38 22.42
N LEU A 274 8.97 2.90 21.88
CA LEU A 274 10.23 3.63 21.87
C LEU A 274 10.13 4.94 21.11
N ILE A 275 9.64 4.92 19.87
CA ILE A 275 9.49 6.12 19.07
C ILE A 275 8.56 7.12 19.76
N SER A 276 7.46 6.66 20.33
CA SER A 276 6.49 7.52 21.04
C SER A 276 7.04 8.11 22.33
N GLY A 277 8.01 7.46 22.98
CA GLY A 277 8.67 7.97 24.16
C GLY A 277 9.76 9.01 23.88
N PHE A 278 10.44 8.89 22.73
CA PHE A 278 11.61 9.73 22.43
C PHE A 278 11.35 10.79 21.34
N PHE A 279 10.38 10.59 20.47
CA PHE A 279 10.13 11.50 19.35
C PHE A 279 8.72 12.06 19.40
N THR A 280 8.63 13.36 19.64
CA THR A 280 7.37 14.08 19.63
C THR A 280 6.79 14.12 18.22
N ILE A 281 5.50 13.82 18.11
CA ILE A 281 4.74 13.96 16.86
C ILE A 281 3.49 14.81 17.12
N ASN A 282 3.16 15.67 16.18
CA ASN A 282 2.00 16.57 16.20
C ASN A 282 1.85 17.30 17.56
N PRO A 283 2.82 18.17 17.91
CA PRO A 283 2.79 18.93 19.17
C PRO A 283 1.77 20.06 19.07
N VAL A 284 0.48 19.74 19.20
CA VAL A 284 -0.64 20.69 19.02
C VAL A 284 -0.51 21.96 19.85
N TRP A 285 0.13 21.88 21.01
CA TRP A 285 0.41 23.02 21.89
C TRP A 285 1.33 24.08 21.27
N ASN A 286 2.14 23.71 20.26
CA ASN A 286 3.00 24.64 19.53
C ASN A 286 2.26 25.36 18.41
N TYR A 287 1.13 24.82 17.95
CA TYR A 287 0.35 25.40 16.84
C TYR A 287 -0.69 26.39 17.36
N GLY A 288 -1.16 26.21 18.59
CA GLY A 288 -2.28 26.99 19.14
C GLY A 288 -3.66 26.47 18.70
N PRO A 289 -4.73 27.01 19.31
CA PRO A 289 -6.10 26.69 18.90
C PRO A 289 -6.37 27.21 17.48
N TYR A 290 -7.33 26.61 16.80
CA TYR A 290 -7.74 27.05 15.47
C TYR A 290 -8.39 28.44 15.54
N ASP A 291 -7.90 29.36 14.70
CA ASP A 291 -8.49 30.66 14.43
C ASP A 291 -8.68 30.76 12.90
N PRO A 292 -9.92 30.98 12.41
CA PRO A 292 -10.16 31.09 10.97
C PRO A 292 -9.70 32.42 10.35
N SER A 293 -9.35 33.41 11.15
CA SER A 293 -8.99 34.75 10.66
C SER A 293 -7.60 34.83 10.03
N PRO A 294 -6.51 34.22 10.57
CA PRO A 294 -5.20 34.24 9.94
C PRO A 294 -5.10 33.20 8.82
N VAL A 295 -4.24 33.51 7.84
CA VAL A 295 -3.79 32.54 6.84
C VAL A 295 -2.44 32.01 7.27
N SER A 296 -2.35 30.69 7.52
CA SER A 296 -1.10 30.03 7.85
C SER A 296 -0.42 29.51 6.57
N ALA A 297 0.75 30.06 6.24
CA ALA A 297 1.64 29.51 5.24
C ALA A 297 2.46 28.34 5.83
N GLY A 298 2.86 27.37 5.00
CA GLY A 298 3.68 26.23 5.43
C GLY A 298 2.92 25.15 6.19
N THR A 299 1.58 25.23 6.24
CA THR A 299 0.73 24.15 6.75
C THR A 299 0.77 22.97 5.80
N GLN A 300 1.15 21.79 6.31
CA GLN A 300 1.25 20.56 5.53
C GLN A 300 0.27 19.53 6.11
N PRO A 301 -0.62 18.94 5.27
CA PRO A 301 -1.44 17.81 5.71
C PRO A 301 -0.56 16.56 5.88
N ASP A 302 -1.09 15.54 6.56
CA ASP A 302 -0.44 14.25 6.67
C ASP A 302 -0.07 13.70 5.27
N TRP A 303 1.10 13.05 5.18
CA TRP A 303 1.73 12.65 3.92
C TRP A 303 0.82 11.82 3.01
N TYR A 304 -0.07 10.97 3.56
CA TYR A 304 -0.97 10.10 2.79
C TYR A 304 -2.16 10.84 2.16
N ILE A 305 -2.42 12.09 2.58
CA ILE A 305 -3.42 13.01 1.97
C ILE A 305 -2.73 14.11 1.17
N GLY A 306 -1.51 14.47 1.53
CA GLY A 306 -0.76 15.60 0.99
C GLY A 306 -0.67 15.64 -0.54
N TRP A 307 -0.70 14.50 -1.22
CA TRP A 307 -0.69 14.45 -2.68
C TRP A 307 -1.93 15.13 -3.32
N MET A 308 -3.09 15.12 -2.66
CA MET A 308 -4.29 15.85 -3.11
C MET A 308 -4.09 17.36 -2.96
N ASP A 309 -3.52 17.81 -1.85
CA ASP A 309 -3.15 19.21 -1.64
C ASP A 309 -2.11 19.66 -2.68
N GLY A 310 -1.08 18.85 -2.94
CA GLY A 310 -0.09 19.12 -3.96
C GLY A 310 -0.69 19.26 -5.36
N PHE A 311 -1.68 18.44 -5.69
CA PHE A 311 -2.40 18.59 -6.95
C PHE A 311 -3.14 19.93 -7.03
N LEU A 312 -3.82 20.35 -5.95
CA LEU A 312 -4.47 21.66 -5.89
C LEU A 312 -3.50 22.82 -6.13
N ARG A 313 -2.27 22.71 -5.64
CA ARG A 313 -1.25 23.76 -5.78
C ARG A 313 -0.72 23.89 -7.21
N ILE A 314 -0.73 22.82 -7.99
CA ILE A 314 -0.20 22.83 -9.36
C ILE A 314 -1.27 23.02 -10.44
N ILE A 315 -2.56 22.84 -10.15
CA ILE A 315 -3.60 23.01 -11.15
C ILE A 315 -3.69 24.49 -11.58
N PRO A 316 -3.84 24.79 -12.89
CA PRO A 316 -3.94 26.18 -13.34
C PRO A 316 -5.27 26.85 -12.98
N GLY A 317 -5.22 28.11 -12.55
CA GLY A 317 -6.43 28.88 -12.20
C GLY A 317 -7.41 29.11 -13.36
N TRP A 318 -6.94 29.08 -14.62
CA TRP A 318 -7.81 29.21 -15.81
C TRP A 318 -8.79 28.04 -16.00
N THR A 319 -8.69 27.00 -15.22
CA THR A 319 -9.64 25.86 -15.19
C THR A 319 -10.93 26.19 -14.46
N GLU A 320 -11.08 27.40 -13.93
CA GLU A 320 -12.36 27.93 -13.50
C GLU A 320 -13.12 28.51 -14.70
N PHE A 321 -14.36 28.11 -14.89
CA PHE A 321 -15.20 28.55 -16.01
C PHE A 321 -16.67 28.62 -15.62
N TYR A 322 -17.48 29.26 -16.47
CA TYR A 322 -18.91 29.43 -16.23
C TYR A 322 -19.73 28.59 -17.21
N ILE A 323 -20.71 27.85 -16.69
CA ILE A 323 -21.71 27.13 -17.48
C ILE A 323 -23.08 27.65 -17.10
N PHE A 324 -23.82 28.18 -18.04
CA PHE A 324 -25.15 28.78 -17.83
C PHE A 324 -25.17 29.81 -16.69
N GLY A 325 -24.11 30.58 -16.52
CA GLY A 325 -23.99 31.58 -15.44
C GLY A 325 -23.55 31.01 -14.08
N TRP A 326 -23.35 29.70 -13.96
CA TRP A 326 -22.85 29.07 -12.74
C TRP A 326 -21.33 28.94 -12.79
N PRO A 327 -20.60 29.40 -11.76
CA PRO A 327 -19.16 29.18 -11.67
C PRO A 327 -18.88 27.69 -11.43
N ILE A 328 -18.03 27.12 -12.25
CA ILE A 328 -17.51 25.75 -12.11
C ILE A 328 -16.04 25.85 -11.75
N SER A 329 -15.75 25.73 -10.48
CA SER A 329 -14.38 25.79 -9.93
C SER A 329 -13.70 24.42 -10.12
N PHE A 330 -13.44 24.06 -11.39
CA PHE A 330 -12.79 22.77 -11.70
C PHE A 330 -11.42 22.65 -11.02
N ASN A 331 -10.68 23.75 -10.92
CA ASN A 331 -9.41 23.83 -10.18
C ASN A 331 -9.52 23.35 -8.73
N ILE A 332 -10.69 23.47 -8.09
CA ILE A 332 -10.90 23.05 -6.70
C ILE A 332 -11.38 21.60 -6.63
N PHE A 333 -12.53 21.27 -7.21
CA PHE A 333 -13.09 19.93 -7.03
C PHE A 333 -12.33 18.83 -7.80
N SER A 334 -11.44 19.19 -8.72
CA SER A 334 -10.62 18.24 -9.46
C SER A 334 -9.68 17.41 -8.57
N ALA A 335 -9.35 17.87 -7.35
CA ALA A 335 -8.64 17.05 -6.38
C ALA A 335 -9.44 15.81 -5.96
N LEU A 336 -10.76 15.91 -5.90
CA LEU A 336 -11.63 14.75 -5.66
C LEU A 336 -11.68 13.84 -6.89
N LEU A 337 -11.69 14.42 -8.10
CA LEU A 337 -11.65 13.66 -9.35
C LEU A 337 -10.34 12.91 -9.54
N ILE A 338 -9.21 13.52 -9.20
CA ILE A 338 -7.90 12.86 -9.32
C ILE A 338 -7.78 11.71 -8.32
N ALA A 339 -8.36 11.86 -7.13
CA ALA A 339 -8.45 10.77 -6.16
C ALA A 339 -9.34 9.63 -6.67
N ALA A 340 -10.51 9.96 -7.21
CA ALA A 340 -11.40 8.97 -7.80
C ALA A 340 -10.74 8.26 -9.00
N LEU A 341 -9.98 8.97 -9.83
CA LEU A 341 -9.23 8.41 -10.95
C LEU A 341 -8.14 7.43 -10.45
N LEU A 342 -7.35 7.83 -9.45
CA LEU A 342 -6.30 6.97 -8.90
C LEU A 342 -6.88 5.68 -8.31
N PHE A 343 -7.83 5.79 -7.38
CA PHE A 343 -8.47 4.62 -6.77
C PHE A 343 -9.27 3.79 -7.77
N GLY A 344 -9.95 4.44 -8.71
CA GLY A 344 -10.68 3.77 -9.79
C GLY A 344 -9.75 2.99 -10.73
N ALA A 345 -8.62 3.57 -11.11
CA ALA A 345 -7.61 2.89 -11.93
C ALA A 345 -6.99 1.70 -11.19
N MET A 346 -6.65 1.86 -9.92
CA MET A 346 -6.16 0.77 -9.07
C MET A 346 -7.19 -0.35 -8.96
N ALA A 347 -8.44 -0.03 -8.71
CA ALA A 347 -9.53 -0.99 -8.58
C ALA A 347 -9.79 -1.74 -9.91
N ALA A 348 -9.75 -1.03 -11.03
CA ALA A 348 -10.02 -1.61 -12.35
C ALA A 348 -8.87 -2.48 -12.89
N TRP A 349 -7.64 -2.30 -12.39
CA TRP A 349 -6.45 -2.93 -12.98
C TRP A 349 -6.54 -4.44 -13.16
N PRO A 350 -6.96 -5.26 -12.18
CA PRO A 350 -7.05 -6.72 -12.36
C PRO A 350 -7.95 -7.12 -13.54
N PHE A 351 -9.05 -6.40 -13.70
CA PHE A 351 -10.03 -6.68 -14.76
C PHE A 351 -9.53 -6.24 -16.14
N VAL A 352 -8.83 -5.08 -16.18
CA VAL A 352 -8.20 -4.58 -17.41
C VAL A 352 -7.07 -5.52 -17.83
N GLU A 353 -6.21 -5.95 -16.91
CA GLU A 353 -5.13 -6.89 -17.22
C GLU A 353 -5.68 -8.22 -17.71
N ALA A 354 -6.67 -8.81 -17.02
CA ALA A 354 -7.32 -10.06 -17.46
C ALA A 354 -7.99 -9.92 -18.85
N TRP A 355 -8.60 -8.77 -19.12
CA TRP A 355 -9.19 -8.50 -20.45
C TRP A 355 -8.13 -8.37 -21.54
N VAL A 356 -7.02 -7.67 -21.27
CA VAL A 356 -5.92 -7.48 -22.24
C VAL A 356 -5.22 -8.80 -22.53
N THR A 357 -4.96 -9.59 -21.50
CA THR A 357 -4.21 -10.84 -21.60
C THR A 357 -5.04 -12.06 -21.95
N LYS A 358 -6.38 -11.97 -21.81
CA LYS A 358 -7.31 -13.11 -21.83
C LYS A 358 -6.93 -14.25 -20.87
N ASP A 359 -6.12 -13.94 -19.84
CA ASP A 359 -5.73 -14.91 -18.85
C ASP A 359 -6.76 -14.93 -17.70
N HIS A 360 -7.49 -16.04 -17.63
CA HIS A 360 -8.52 -16.29 -16.62
C HIS A 360 -8.18 -17.45 -15.70
N ARG A 361 -6.92 -17.94 -15.75
CA ARG A 361 -6.44 -19.02 -14.88
C ARG A 361 -6.24 -18.52 -13.44
N GLU A 362 -6.21 -19.43 -12.51
CA GLU A 362 -5.82 -19.14 -11.13
C GLU A 362 -4.29 -19.03 -11.02
N HIS A 363 -3.82 -18.02 -10.28
CA HIS A 363 -2.40 -17.75 -10.08
C HIS A 363 -2.07 -17.75 -8.59
N HIS A 364 -1.28 -18.72 -8.16
CA HIS A 364 -0.76 -18.82 -6.79
C HIS A 364 0.73 -18.50 -6.70
N ILE A 365 1.46 -18.63 -7.80
CA ILE A 365 2.87 -18.23 -7.92
C ILE A 365 2.95 -16.74 -8.25
N LEU A 366 3.81 -16.04 -7.51
CA LEU A 366 4.06 -14.60 -7.69
C LEU A 366 4.99 -14.35 -8.88
N ASP A 367 4.69 -13.28 -9.61
CA ASP A 367 5.60 -12.78 -10.64
C ASP A 367 6.78 -12.02 -10.01
N ARG A 368 7.95 -12.14 -10.61
CA ARG A 368 8.99 -11.15 -10.39
C ARG A 368 8.65 -9.88 -11.18
N PRO A 369 8.74 -8.68 -10.60
CA PRO A 369 8.39 -7.45 -11.31
C PRO A 369 9.06 -7.31 -12.69
N ARG A 370 10.32 -7.73 -12.82
CA ARG A 370 11.08 -7.68 -14.07
C ARG A 370 10.49 -8.58 -15.18
N ASN A 371 9.75 -9.65 -14.82
CA ASN A 371 9.15 -10.57 -15.79
C ASN A 371 7.84 -10.03 -16.39
N ASN A 372 7.29 -8.94 -15.81
CA ASN A 372 6.15 -8.19 -16.33
C ASN A 372 6.53 -6.71 -16.54
N PRO A 373 7.38 -6.40 -17.56
CA PRO A 373 7.98 -5.07 -17.72
C PRO A 373 6.95 -3.96 -17.86
N THR A 374 5.87 -4.21 -18.62
CA THR A 374 4.83 -3.22 -18.89
C THR A 374 4.00 -2.92 -17.64
N ARG A 375 3.53 -3.95 -16.90
CA ARG A 375 2.84 -3.75 -15.62
C ARG A 375 3.73 -2.99 -14.62
N THR A 376 4.99 -3.40 -14.50
CA THR A 376 5.95 -2.77 -13.59
C THR A 376 6.22 -1.33 -13.97
N ALA A 377 6.34 -1.03 -15.27
CA ALA A 377 6.53 0.33 -15.77
C ALA A 377 5.33 1.24 -15.49
N PHE A 378 4.09 0.74 -15.68
CA PHE A 378 2.87 1.49 -15.30
C PHE A 378 2.80 1.73 -13.79
N GLY A 379 3.12 0.73 -12.97
CA GLY A 379 3.16 0.89 -11.53
C GLY A 379 4.16 1.95 -11.09
N MET A 380 5.37 1.95 -11.64
CA MET A 380 6.38 2.96 -11.34
C MET A 380 6.01 4.35 -11.87
N ALA A 381 5.36 4.44 -13.03
CA ALA A 381 4.80 5.70 -13.51
C ALA A 381 3.76 6.28 -12.54
N ALA A 382 2.86 5.44 -12.01
CA ALA A 382 1.88 5.86 -11.01
C ALA A 382 2.55 6.27 -9.68
N VAL A 383 3.58 5.55 -9.23
CA VAL A 383 4.36 5.91 -8.03
C VAL A 383 5.03 7.26 -8.20
N VAL A 384 5.69 7.51 -9.34
CA VAL A 384 6.33 8.81 -9.60
C VAL A 384 5.30 9.92 -9.73
N TRP A 385 4.16 9.65 -10.36
CA TRP A 385 3.08 10.61 -10.45
C TRP A 385 2.54 11.02 -9.07
N TYR A 386 2.30 10.04 -8.20
CA TYR A 386 1.94 10.27 -6.79
C TYR A 386 3.02 11.08 -6.07
N ALA A 387 4.30 10.70 -6.22
CA ALA A 387 5.42 11.36 -5.57
C ALA A 387 5.59 12.84 -6.01
N VAL A 388 5.34 13.14 -7.29
CA VAL A 388 5.37 14.52 -7.78
C VAL A 388 4.26 15.37 -7.14
N MET A 389 3.04 14.84 -7.05
CA MET A 389 1.95 15.54 -6.37
C MET A 389 2.24 15.70 -4.87
N TRP A 390 2.76 14.66 -4.23
CA TRP A 390 3.16 14.70 -2.83
C TRP A 390 4.26 15.74 -2.57
N ALA A 391 5.29 15.82 -3.43
CA ALA A 391 6.34 16.82 -3.32
C ALA A 391 5.79 18.25 -3.58
N ALA A 392 4.84 18.40 -4.50
CA ALA A 392 4.21 19.68 -4.79
C ALA A 392 3.44 20.25 -3.57
N ALA A 393 2.93 19.38 -2.67
CA ALA A 393 2.33 19.82 -1.41
C ALA A 393 3.31 20.60 -0.52
N SER A 394 4.61 20.31 -0.62
CA SER A 394 5.67 21.00 0.10
C SER A 394 6.37 22.09 -0.74
N GLY A 395 5.75 22.51 -1.86
CA GLY A 395 6.34 23.45 -2.80
C GLY A 395 6.70 24.81 -2.20
N ASP A 396 5.93 25.29 -1.24
CA ASP A 396 6.19 26.51 -0.46
C ASP A 396 7.43 26.39 0.43
N LEU A 397 7.55 25.29 1.16
CA LEU A 397 8.73 24.99 1.99
C LEU A 397 9.98 24.79 1.12
N MET A 398 9.84 24.11 -0.02
CA MET A 398 10.94 23.91 -0.97
C MET A 398 11.37 25.22 -1.62
N ALA A 399 10.43 26.11 -1.96
CA ALA A 399 10.74 27.43 -2.48
C ALA A 399 11.60 28.24 -1.51
N VAL A 400 11.24 28.23 -0.22
CA VAL A 400 12.04 28.89 0.84
C VAL A 400 13.40 28.21 1.00
N PHE A 401 13.45 26.90 1.06
CA PHE A 401 14.68 26.13 1.28
C PHE A 401 15.70 26.29 0.13
N PHE A 402 15.22 26.26 -1.11
CA PHE A 402 16.07 26.41 -2.31
C PHE A 402 16.22 27.86 -2.79
N HIS A 403 15.66 28.84 -2.06
CA HIS A 403 15.67 30.26 -2.44
C HIS A 403 15.12 30.52 -3.86
N MET A 404 14.05 29.82 -4.21
CA MET A 404 13.36 29.94 -5.50
C MET A 404 12.02 30.64 -5.35
N SER A 405 11.49 31.19 -6.44
CA SER A 405 10.13 31.71 -6.40
C SER A 405 9.10 30.56 -6.31
N LEU A 406 7.99 30.79 -5.63
CA LEU A 406 6.90 29.80 -5.56
C LEU A 406 6.36 29.47 -6.97
N ASN A 407 6.32 30.47 -7.88
CA ASN A 407 5.89 30.25 -9.25
C ASN A 407 6.81 29.29 -10.00
N ASP A 408 8.13 29.42 -9.84
CA ASP A 408 9.09 28.51 -10.48
C ASP A 408 8.90 27.08 -9.98
N MET A 409 8.68 26.89 -8.67
CA MET A 409 8.36 25.58 -8.11
C MET A 409 7.07 25.00 -8.71
N ILE A 410 6.01 25.80 -8.85
CA ILE A 410 4.76 25.38 -9.47
C ILE A 410 4.98 24.94 -10.92
N TYR A 411 5.76 25.69 -11.71
CA TYR A 411 6.06 25.32 -13.10
C TYR A 411 6.90 24.04 -13.19
N ILE A 412 7.88 23.86 -12.31
CA ILE A 412 8.66 22.61 -12.22
C ILE A 412 7.73 21.42 -11.95
N PHE A 413 6.85 21.52 -10.96
CA PHE A 413 5.92 20.42 -10.62
C PHE A 413 4.87 20.18 -11.70
N ARG A 414 4.39 21.22 -12.40
CA ARG A 414 3.53 21.05 -13.58
C ARG A 414 4.24 20.29 -14.70
N PHE A 415 5.49 20.61 -14.97
CA PHE A 415 6.29 19.87 -15.95
C PHE A 415 6.48 18.41 -15.50
N LEU A 416 6.89 18.19 -14.26
CA LEU A 416 7.11 16.85 -13.71
C LEU A 416 5.84 16.01 -13.61
N PHE A 417 4.67 16.62 -13.42
CA PHE A 417 3.39 15.94 -13.40
C PHE A 417 3.11 15.15 -14.70
N PHE A 418 3.53 15.68 -15.84
CA PHE A 418 3.40 15.02 -17.15
C PHE A 418 4.66 14.25 -17.54
N ALA A 419 5.83 14.87 -17.43
CA ALA A 419 7.09 14.27 -17.86
C ALA A 419 7.55 13.13 -16.93
N GLY A 420 7.36 13.27 -15.63
CA GLY A 420 7.82 12.30 -14.63
C GLY A 420 7.30 10.89 -14.87
N PRO A 421 5.99 10.67 -14.99
CA PRO A 421 5.42 9.33 -15.26
C PRO A 421 5.91 8.72 -16.58
N ILE A 422 6.04 9.53 -17.63
CA ILE A 422 6.52 9.07 -18.95
C ILE A 422 7.97 8.60 -18.84
N ILE A 423 8.83 9.40 -18.22
CA ILE A 423 10.24 9.06 -18.00
C ILE A 423 10.33 7.79 -17.13
N ALA A 424 9.57 7.73 -16.02
CA ALA A 424 9.55 6.58 -15.14
C ALA A 424 9.12 5.29 -15.87
N TYR A 425 8.08 5.37 -16.72
CA TYR A 425 7.66 4.24 -17.54
C TYR A 425 8.78 3.74 -18.45
N ILE A 426 9.40 4.64 -19.23
CA ILE A 426 10.45 4.28 -20.19
C ILE A 426 11.67 3.69 -19.48
N VAL A 427 12.14 4.35 -18.42
CA VAL A 427 13.32 3.91 -17.66
C VAL A 427 13.06 2.56 -17.00
N THR A 428 11.92 2.40 -16.33
CA THR A 428 11.57 1.15 -15.65
C THR A 428 11.44 -0.01 -16.63
N LYS A 429 10.79 0.20 -17.78
CA LYS A 429 10.65 -0.86 -18.80
C LYS A 429 12.03 -1.29 -19.33
N ARG A 430 12.94 -0.34 -19.61
CA ARG A 430 14.31 -0.64 -20.03
C ARG A 430 15.11 -1.40 -18.96
N ILE A 431 14.99 -0.99 -17.69
CA ILE A 431 15.64 -1.70 -16.56
C ILE A 431 15.13 -3.14 -16.48
N CYS A 432 13.81 -3.36 -16.54
CA CYS A 432 13.23 -4.70 -16.50
C CYS A 432 13.76 -5.59 -17.63
N LEU A 433 13.77 -5.07 -18.86
CA LEU A 433 14.30 -5.80 -20.02
C LEU A 433 15.80 -6.07 -19.92
N GLY A 434 16.58 -5.12 -19.39
CA GLY A 434 18.01 -5.33 -19.11
C GLY A 434 18.25 -6.43 -18.08
N LEU A 435 17.45 -6.45 -17.02
CA LEU A 435 17.51 -7.50 -16.00
C LEU A 435 17.08 -8.87 -16.54
N GLN A 436 16.09 -8.95 -17.42
CA GLN A 436 15.71 -10.20 -18.09
C GLN A 436 16.84 -10.73 -18.98
N ARG A 437 17.52 -9.86 -19.75
CA ARG A 437 18.69 -10.25 -20.54
C ARG A 437 19.81 -10.76 -19.65
N LYS A 438 20.08 -10.08 -18.54
CA LYS A 438 21.08 -10.54 -17.56
C LYS A 438 20.71 -11.91 -16.97
N ASP A 439 19.44 -12.11 -16.59
CA ASP A 439 18.98 -13.42 -16.10
C ASP A 439 19.17 -14.52 -17.17
N ARG A 440 18.92 -14.21 -18.45
CA ARG A 440 19.14 -15.13 -19.58
C ARG A 440 20.61 -15.50 -19.74
N GLU A 441 21.53 -14.51 -19.72
CA GLU A 441 22.97 -14.74 -19.81
C GLU A 441 23.47 -15.59 -18.63
N ILE A 442 22.99 -15.30 -17.42
CA ILE A 442 23.31 -16.06 -16.23
C ILE A 442 22.86 -17.53 -16.34
N ILE A 443 21.66 -17.79 -16.89
CA ILE A 443 21.17 -19.16 -17.09
C ILE A 443 22.04 -19.91 -18.12
N LEU A 444 22.46 -19.26 -19.21
CA LEU A 444 23.23 -19.86 -20.28
C LEU A 444 24.70 -20.08 -19.90
N HIS A 445 25.32 -19.10 -19.25
CA HIS A 445 26.76 -19.05 -19.07
C HIS A 445 27.23 -19.10 -17.60
N GLY A 446 26.30 -19.13 -16.63
CA GLY A 446 26.62 -19.03 -15.21
C GLY A 446 26.95 -17.61 -14.77
N TYR A 447 27.52 -17.46 -13.60
CA TYR A 447 27.90 -16.16 -13.03
C TYR A 447 29.38 -16.10 -12.67
N GLU A 448 29.94 -14.90 -12.73
CA GLU A 448 31.33 -14.65 -12.34
C GLU A 448 31.54 -14.97 -10.86
N SER A 449 32.48 -15.88 -10.59
CA SER A 449 32.72 -16.38 -9.23
C SER A 449 33.63 -15.49 -8.40
N GLY A 450 34.27 -14.49 -9.02
CA GLY A 450 35.36 -13.70 -8.43
C GLY A 450 36.68 -14.46 -8.31
N GLU A 451 36.74 -15.74 -8.73
CA GLU A 451 37.92 -16.60 -8.71
C GLU A 451 38.69 -16.43 -10.02
N ILE A 452 39.86 -15.81 -9.96
CA ILE A 452 40.73 -15.58 -11.12
C ILE A 452 41.73 -16.70 -11.22
N ILE A 453 41.68 -17.45 -12.31
CA ILE A 453 42.63 -18.54 -12.60
C ILE A 453 43.62 -18.07 -13.69
N ARG A 454 44.89 -18.51 -13.57
CA ARG A 454 45.88 -18.30 -14.60
C ARG A 454 45.91 -19.50 -15.55
N LEU A 455 45.66 -19.22 -16.84
CA LEU A 455 45.74 -20.25 -17.89
C LEU A 455 47.18 -20.68 -18.19
N PRO A 456 47.40 -21.86 -18.81
CA PRO A 456 48.72 -22.35 -19.13
C PRO A 456 49.58 -21.41 -19.99
N HIS A 457 48.94 -20.58 -20.81
CA HIS A 457 49.61 -19.59 -21.67
C HIS A 457 49.93 -18.26 -20.97
N GLY A 458 49.56 -18.13 -19.67
CA GLY A 458 49.88 -16.96 -18.86
C GLY A 458 48.77 -15.92 -18.79
N GLU A 459 47.70 -16.10 -19.51
CA GLU A 459 46.50 -15.25 -19.47
C GLU A 459 45.70 -15.54 -18.20
N TYR A 460 44.90 -14.54 -17.75
CA TYR A 460 44.04 -14.68 -16.60
C TYR A 460 42.59 -14.77 -17.07
N GLN A 461 41.86 -15.72 -16.50
CA GLN A 461 40.43 -15.91 -16.75
C GLN A 461 39.67 -15.91 -15.42
N GLU A 462 38.55 -15.21 -15.35
CA GLU A 462 37.63 -15.38 -14.24
C GLU A 462 36.82 -16.67 -14.42
N ARG A 463 36.76 -17.48 -13.37
CA ARG A 463 36.05 -18.75 -13.40
C ARG A 463 34.55 -18.49 -13.27
N HIS A 464 33.78 -18.96 -14.23
CA HIS A 464 32.32 -18.94 -14.12
C HIS A 464 31.86 -20.13 -13.26
N LYS A 465 30.91 -19.84 -12.36
CA LYS A 465 30.26 -20.84 -11.53
C LYS A 465 28.91 -21.19 -12.14
N VAL A 466 28.70 -22.46 -12.43
CA VAL A 466 27.43 -22.97 -12.94
C VAL A 466 26.37 -22.89 -11.84
N HIS A 467 25.17 -22.50 -12.20
CA HIS A 467 24.02 -22.47 -11.29
C HIS A 467 23.61 -23.86 -10.85
N THR A 468 23.10 -23.96 -9.64
CA THR A 468 22.40 -25.15 -9.18
C THR A 468 21.05 -25.27 -9.92
N ASP A 469 20.55 -26.51 -10.08
CA ASP A 469 19.24 -26.77 -10.70
C ASP A 469 18.11 -25.94 -10.06
N HIS A 470 18.21 -25.69 -8.76
CA HIS A 470 17.28 -24.85 -8.02
C HIS A 470 17.32 -23.38 -8.47
N GLU A 471 18.50 -22.82 -8.69
CA GLU A 471 18.68 -21.44 -9.17
C GLU A 471 18.21 -21.30 -10.61
N VAL A 472 18.55 -22.25 -11.48
CA VAL A 472 18.07 -22.30 -12.87
C VAL A 472 16.55 -22.36 -12.89
N TRP A 473 15.95 -23.24 -12.09
CA TRP A 473 14.51 -23.34 -11.98
C TRP A 473 13.88 -22.04 -11.48
N ALA A 474 14.45 -21.41 -10.46
CA ALA A 474 13.95 -20.15 -9.91
C ALA A 474 14.05 -18.98 -10.91
N LEU A 475 15.03 -19.00 -11.82
CA LEU A 475 15.21 -17.98 -12.86
C LEU A 475 14.34 -18.23 -14.10
N SER A 476 14.09 -19.49 -14.45
CA SER A 476 13.39 -19.90 -15.68
C SER A 476 11.90 -20.23 -15.50
N SER A 477 11.44 -20.47 -14.25
CA SER A 477 10.07 -20.88 -13.96
C SER A 477 9.04 -19.76 -14.03
N PHE A 478 9.11 -18.91 -15.04
CA PHE A 478 8.10 -17.88 -15.28
C PHE A 478 7.43 -18.12 -16.63
N GLU A 479 6.15 -17.81 -16.70
CA GLU A 479 5.44 -17.78 -17.98
C GLU A 479 5.84 -16.54 -18.76
N SER A 480 6.12 -16.71 -20.04
CA SER A 480 6.36 -15.62 -20.99
C SER A 480 5.15 -15.54 -21.95
N PRO A 481 4.04 -14.90 -21.53
CA PRO A 481 2.85 -14.88 -22.35
C PRO A 481 3.06 -14.07 -23.64
N GLU A 482 2.48 -14.54 -24.73
CA GLU A 482 2.48 -13.83 -26.01
C GLU A 482 1.27 -12.90 -26.12
N TYR A 483 1.36 -11.93 -27.04
CA TYR A 483 0.19 -11.11 -27.29
C TYR A 483 -0.94 -11.96 -27.87
N VAL A 484 -2.16 -11.66 -27.47
CA VAL A 484 -3.33 -12.38 -27.95
C VAL A 484 -3.91 -11.64 -29.16
N PRO A 485 -3.89 -12.25 -30.37
CA PRO A 485 -4.41 -11.63 -31.57
C PRO A 485 -5.93 -11.39 -31.47
N ALA A 486 -6.44 -10.57 -32.38
CA ALA A 486 -7.87 -10.33 -32.46
C ALA A 486 -8.59 -11.57 -33.02
N GLU A 487 -9.67 -11.98 -32.35
CA GLU A 487 -10.50 -13.10 -32.78
C GLU A 487 -11.71 -12.60 -33.59
N PRO A 488 -12.04 -13.24 -34.73
CA PRO A 488 -13.24 -12.90 -35.45
C PRO A 488 -14.48 -13.36 -34.68
N GLY A 489 -15.54 -12.57 -34.73
CA GLY A 489 -16.84 -12.92 -34.16
C GLY A 489 -17.55 -14.00 -35.00
N PRO A 490 -18.77 -14.42 -34.62
CA PRO A 490 -19.56 -15.42 -35.36
C PRO A 490 -19.87 -15.03 -36.81
N ASP A 491 -19.81 -13.74 -37.14
CA ASP A 491 -19.99 -13.19 -38.49
C ASP A 491 -18.68 -13.13 -39.31
N GLY A 492 -17.57 -13.67 -38.77
CA GLY A 492 -16.25 -13.66 -39.40
C GLY A 492 -15.55 -12.28 -39.35
N LYS A 493 -16.16 -11.26 -38.75
CA LYS A 493 -15.59 -9.90 -38.65
C LYS A 493 -14.98 -9.64 -37.30
N ILE A 494 -13.86 -8.90 -37.28
CA ILE A 494 -13.24 -8.43 -36.05
C ILE A 494 -13.98 -7.16 -35.60
N SER A 495 -14.55 -7.20 -34.39
CA SER A 495 -15.17 -6.02 -33.78
C SER A 495 -14.14 -4.93 -33.48
N LYS A 496 -14.56 -3.66 -33.48
CA LYS A 496 -13.67 -2.54 -33.11
C LYS A 496 -13.11 -2.69 -31.67
N TRP A 497 -13.89 -3.28 -30.78
CA TRP A 497 -13.49 -3.52 -29.40
C TRP A 497 -12.39 -4.58 -29.31
N GLU A 498 -12.58 -5.69 -30.01
CA GLU A 498 -11.59 -6.78 -30.07
C GLU A 498 -10.28 -6.33 -30.77
N GLY A 499 -10.39 -5.52 -31.83
CA GLY A 499 -9.21 -4.90 -32.45
C GLY A 499 -8.42 -3.99 -31.52
N ARG A 500 -9.12 -3.18 -30.69
CA ARG A 500 -8.48 -2.35 -29.66
C ARG A 500 -7.82 -3.21 -28.58
N ARG A 501 -8.51 -4.23 -28.08
CA ARG A 501 -7.94 -5.17 -27.10
C ARG A 501 -6.64 -5.80 -27.62
N ALA A 502 -6.65 -6.32 -28.85
CA ALA A 502 -5.47 -6.94 -29.45
C ALA A 502 -4.31 -5.96 -29.63
N ALA A 503 -4.60 -4.71 -30.00
CA ALA A 503 -3.57 -3.66 -30.08
C ALA A 503 -2.96 -3.35 -28.70
N ILE A 504 -3.76 -3.28 -27.65
CA ILE A 504 -3.29 -3.10 -26.28
C ILE A 504 -2.51 -4.34 -25.81
N SER A 505 -2.98 -5.54 -26.13
CA SER A 505 -2.26 -6.78 -25.83
C SER A 505 -0.88 -6.81 -26.49
N LYS A 506 -0.81 -6.40 -27.77
CA LYS A 506 0.45 -6.27 -28.48
C LYS A 506 1.38 -5.29 -27.76
N PHE A 507 0.92 -4.10 -27.42
CA PHE A 507 1.68 -3.11 -26.67
C PHE A 507 2.17 -3.66 -25.30
N PHE A 508 1.36 -4.49 -24.64
CA PHE A 508 1.70 -5.07 -23.34
C PHE A 508 2.86 -6.06 -23.45
N TYR A 509 2.95 -6.84 -24.55
CA TYR A 509 3.88 -7.95 -24.70
C TYR A 509 4.92 -7.80 -25.82
N GLU A 510 4.90 -6.71 -26.59
CA GLU A 510 5.77 -6.51 -27.76
C GLU A 510 7.26 -6.53 -27.41
N ASP A 511 7.62 -5.87 -26.31
CA ASP A 511 9.00 -5.80 -25.85
C ASP A 511 9.22 -6.76 -24.68
N ARG A 512 9.78 -7.91 -24.96
CA ARG A 512 10.18 -8.89 -23.93
C ARG A 512 11.37 -9.70 -24.40
N VAL A 513 12.08 -10.24 -23.41
CA VAL A 513 13.16 -11.17 -23.67
C VAL A 513 12.58 -12.58 -23.69
N ALA A 514 12.86 -13.34 -24.74
CA ALA A 514 12.42 -14.72 -24.83
C ALA A 514 13.07 -15.55 -23.69
N PRO A 515 12.35 -16.46 -23.05
CA PRO A 515 12.93 -17.38 -22.08
C PRO A 515 13.97 -18.28 -22.76
N VAL A 516 14.93 -18.80 -21.97
CA VAL A 516 15.91 -19.76 -22.46
C VAL A 516 15.20 -21.06 -22.83
N THR A 517 15.45 -21.55 -24.03
CA THR A 517 14.95 -22.86 -24.48
C THR A 517 15.90 -23.97 -24.02
N LYS A 518 15.38 -25.21 -23.98
CA LYS A 518 16.20 -26.35 -23.61
C LYS A 518 17.34 -26.55 -24.59
N ASP A 519 17.09 -26.37 -25.89
CA ASP A 519 18.10 -26.54 -26.94
C ASP A 519 19.23 -25.51 -26.80
N GLU A 520 18.92 -24.28 -26.44
CA GLU A 520 19.91 -23.24 -26.16
C GLU A 520 20.74 -23.55 -24.91
N LEU A 521 20.10 -24.10 -23.87
CA LEU A 521 20.80 -24.51 -22.64
C LEU A 521 21.75 -25.68 -22.90
N ASP A 522 21.27 -26.68 -23.61
CA ASP A 522 22.08 -27.87 -23.99
C ASP A 522 23.26 -27.44 -24.89
N ALA A 523 23.05 -26.55 -25.86
CA ALA A 523 24.11 -26.01 -26.70
C ALA A 523 25.18 -25.24 -25.89
N ALA A 524 24.75 -24.37 -24.97
CA ALA A 524 25.66 -23.60 -24.12
C ALA A 524 26.49 -24.50 -23.20
N HIS A 525 25.92 -25.59 -22.70
CA HIS A 525 26.64 -26.54 -21.84
C HIS A 525 27.62 -27.43 -22.65
N HIS A 526 27.32 -27.74 -23.92
CA HIS A 526 28.25 -28.46 -24.80
C HIS A 526 29.49 -27.63 -25.13
N ASP A 527 29.34 -26.32 -25.35
CA ASP A 527 30.44 -25.40 -25.67
C ASP A 527 31.39 -25.21 -24.46
N HIS A 528 30.87 -25.31 -23.23
CA HIS A 528 31.68 -25.27 -22.01
C HIS A 528 32.33 -26.61 -21.60
N GLY A 529 31.83 -27.74 -22.12
CA GLY A 529 32.36 -29.06 -21.84
C GLY A 529 33.71 -29.35 -22.50
N ASP A 530 34.05 -28.64 -23.58
CA ASP A 530 35.32 -28.81 -24.31
C ASP A 530 36.51 -28.07 -23.67
N HIS A 531 36.27 -27.27 -22.64
CA HIS A 531 37.28 -26.48 -21.90
C HIS A 531 37.46 -26.92 -20.43
N GLY A 532 37.31 -28.24 -20.16
CA GLY A 532 37.84 -28.91 -18.95
C GLY A 532 37.26 -28.39 -17.61
N VAL A 533 36.01 -28.70 -17.31
CA VAL A 533 35.51 -28.70 -15.93
C VAL A 533 34.98 -30.12 -15.64
N ASP A 534 35.57 -30.80 -14.65
CA ASP A 534 35.08 -32.06 -14.12
C ASP A 534 33.59 -31.96 -13.77
N ALA A 535 32.74 -32.51 -14.62
CA ALA A 535 31.31 -32.63 -14.37
C ALA A 535 31.11 -33.78 -13.37
N GLY A 536 30.90 -33.44 -12.13
CA GLY A 536 30.31 -34.38 -11.17
C GLY A 536 28.97 -34.85 -11.72
N SER A 537 28.82 -36.15 -11.82
CA SER A 537 27.69 -36.90 -12.35
C SER A 537 26.32 -36.30 -11.91
N HIS A 538 25.59 -35.72 -12.83
CA HIS A 538 24.19 -35.31 -12.62
C HIS A 538 23.24 -36.37 -13.16
N SER A 539 22.49 -36.99 -12.24
CA SER A 539 21.32 -37.80 -12.55
C SER A 539 20.21 -36.94 -13.13
N GLY A 540 19.73 -37.29 -14.33
CA GLY A 540 18.74 -36.50 -15.06
C GLY A 540 17.44 -36.28 -14.31
N GLY A 541 17.20 -35.02 -13.97
CA GLY A 541 15.88 -34.50 -13.55
C GLY A 541 15.23 -33.81 -14.75
N GLU A 542 14.07 -34.28 -15.18
CA GLU A 542 13.26 -33.62 -16.20
C GLU A 542 12.89 -32.22 -15.75
N LEU A 543 13.11 -31.22 -16.62
CA LEU A 543 12.60 -29.88 -16.44
C LEU A 543 11.06 -29.93 -16.41
N PRO A 544 10.39 -29.32 -15.43
CA PRO A 544 8.93 -29.34 -15.36
C PRO A 544 8.34 -28.59 -16.54
N ARG A 545 7.56 -29.29 -17.36
CA ARG A 545 6.72 -28.66 -18.37
C ARG A 545 5.64 -27.83 -17.65
N GLY A 546 5.57 -26.53 -17.95
CA GLY A 546 4.50 -25.68 -17.49
C GLY A 546 3.15 -26.21 -18.01
N HIS A 547 2.23 -26.45 -17.08
CA HIS A 547 0.79 -26.61 -17.31
C HIS A 547 0.04 -25.60 -16.45
#